data_81c164efdcc7f4ee7f6e5a0e0b894516
#
_entry.id   81c164efdcc7f4ee7f6e5a0e0b894516
#
_cell.length_a   1.000
_cell.length_b   1.000
_cell.length_c   1.000
_cell.angle_alpha   90.00
_cell.angle_beta   90.00
_cell.angle_gamma   90.00
#
_symmetry.space_group_name_H-M   'P 1'
#
loop_
_entity.id
_entity.type
_entity.pdbx_description
1 polymer ?
#
loop_
_entity_poly.entity_id
_entity_poly.type
_entity_poly.pdbx_seq_one_letter_code
_entity_poly.pdbx_strand_id
1 'polypeptide(L)'
;MKRRKIRNQHIVELIITLGVIILLNFIGSFYYYRFDLTTEKRYTLSHATKEVLKDLDDIAYIKVYLDGELPSGFIRMRTAITELLDEFRWYSPVNIKYDFIDPLEDPDPGIRRNITAQLYKSGLQPTNIQVKQKDGSTMQKIIFPGAIVSYAGVDVAVNLLKNNPGFDAEVNINNSIQALEYEFISMIRNLANEKIEKVAFIEGHGELDEMQTGDITKGLANFYQVDRGTIGGIYGCLDNYKAVIIAKPQLRFNESDKFVLDQYIMNGGKVIWLLDVVKVSLDSLLDGTTFAFYSPLNLDDQLFRYGIRLNPDLVKDIQCHVIPVNKGLVGGSPQWSLSPWYYFPLIAPISDHPVTKSLNMIKLEFASSIDTVGESDNVRKSVLLATSPYTRCVQLPEQISLRESDMAPSEAEYKQSNRPVGILLEGSFESVFKNRAIPEGVSGNHSEIRTSSERTSMIVVSDGDIIRNEVISSPDGPVIEPLGYDRYTSQVFGNADFILNAVNYMTDASGLISLRGREFKLRLLDRQKVRDEELKWELINLISPVILIILLGVIIDIYRKRVYR
;
A
#
# COMPACT_ATOMS: atom_id res chain seq x y z
N MET A 1 -19.90 -59.56 -48.73
CA MET A 1 -19.35 -59.82 -47.38
C MET A 1 -18.28 -58.78 -46.95
N LYS A 2 -17.31 -58.39 -47.76
CA LYS A 2 -16.22 -57.45 -47.40
C LYS A 2 -16.74 -56.03 -46.90
N ARG A 3 -17.72 -55.40 -47.54
CA ARG A 3 -18.26 -54.08 -47.13
C ARG A 3 -18.92 -54.10 -45.75
N ARG A 4 -19.52 -55.20 -45.32
CA ARG A 4 -20.17 -55.33 -44.00
C ARG A 4 -19.12 -55.48 -42.89
N LYS A 5 -18.02 -56.17 -43.16
CA LYS A 5 -16.89 -56.31 -42.24
C LYS A 5 -16.18 -54.97 -42.00
N ILE A 6 -15.93 -54.21 -43.07
CA ILE A 6 -15.30 -52.86 -42.98
C ILE A 6 -16.18 -51.91 -42.22
N ARG A 7 -17.49 -51.90 -42.43
CA ARG A 7 -18.44 -51.05 -41.69
C ARG A 7 -18.45 -51.39 -40.19
N ASN A 8 -18.40 -52.68 -39.84
CA ASN A 8 -18.36 -53.09 -38.43
C ASN A 8 -17.04 -52.72 -37.77
N GLN A 9 -15.91 -52.79 -38.49
CA GLN A 9 -14.61 -52.33 -37.99
C GLN A 9 -14.63 -50.81 -37.70
N HIS A 10 -15.14 -49.98 -38.60
CA HIS A 10 -15.25 -48.54 -38.37
C HIS A 10 -16.21 -48.18 -37.23
N ILE A 11 -17.28 -48.95 -37.02
CA ILE A 11 -18.17 -48.76 -35.87
C ILE A 11 -17.45 -49.11 -34.56
N VAL A 12 -16.67 -50.18 -34.53
CA VAL A 12 -15.88 -50.54 -33.34
C VAL A 12 -14.79 -49.49 -33.06
N GLU A 13 -14.08 -49.05 -34.09
CA GLU A 13 -13.09 -47.96 -33.97
C GLU A 13 -13.73 -46.66 -33.43
N LEU A 14 -14.92 -46.28 -33.92
CA LEU A 14 -15.65 -45.14 -33.43
C LEU A 14 -16.03 -45.28 -31.95
N ILE A 15 -16.52 -46.46 -31.55
CA ILE A 15 -16.90 -46.73 -30.15
C ILE A 15 -15.68 -46.68 -29.24
N ILE A 16 -14.55 -47.23 -29.66
CA ILE A 16 -13.30 -47.23 -28.91
C ILE A 16 -12.80 -45.76 -28.78
N THR A 17 -12.81 -44.99 -29.87
CA THR A 17 -12.37 -43.59 -29.84
C THR A 17 -13.26 -42.75 -28.93
N LEU A 18 -14.58 -42.94 -28.97
CA LEU A 18 -15.52 -42.29 -28.09
C LEU A 18 -15.28 -42.70 -26.61
N GLY A 19 -15.02 -43.98 -26.37
CA GLY A 19 -14.68 -44.48 -25.03
C GLY A 19 -13.37 -43.85 -24.48
N VAL A 20 -12.35 -43.73 -25.33
CA VAL A 20 -11.08 -43.07 -24.95
C VAL A 20 -11.29 -41.58 -24.66
N ILE A 21 -12.09 -40.88 -25.47
CA ILE A 21 -12.40 -39.46 -25.22
C ILE A 21 -13.16 -39.29 -23.88
N ILE A 22 -14.13 -40.14 -23.60
CA ILE A 22 -14.87 -40.11 -22.33
C ILE A 22 -13.94 -40.43 -21.16
N LEU A 23 -13.06 -41.42 -21.31
CA LEU A 23 -12.08 -41.79 -20.28
C LEU A 23 -11.07 -40.65 -20.01
N LEU A 24 -10.56 -40.03 -21.07
CA LEU A 24 -9.66 -38.87 -20.94
C LEU A 24 -10.35 -37.68 -20.28
N ASN A 25 -11.62 -37.40 -20.60
CA ASN A 25 -12.40 -36.39 -19.92
C ASN A 25 -12.63 -36.72 -18.44
N PHE A 26 -12.93 -37.99 -18.14
CA PHE A 26 -13.10 -38.46 -16.77
C PHE A 26 -11.81 -38.36 -15.96
N ILE A 27 -10.67 -38.79 -16.51
CA ILE A 27 -9.36 -38.65 -15.88
C ILE A 27 -9.01 -37.17 -15.73
N GLY A 28 -9.26 -36.36 -16.75
CA GLY A 28 -9.01 -34.90 -16.72
C GLY A 28 -9.86 -34.13 -15.69
N SER A 29 -11.02 -34.69 -15.27
CA SER A 29 -11.84 -34.11 -14.21
C SER A 29 -11.25 -34.34 -12.80
N PHE A 30 -10.41 -35.37 -12.63
CA PHE A 30 -9.72 -35.67 -11.37
C PHE A 30 -8.31 -35.06 -11.30
N TYR A 31 -7.62 -34.95 -12.45
CA TYR A 31 -6.28 -34.37 -12.55
C TYR A 31 -6.34 -33.03 -13.28
N TYR A 32 -6.75 -32.01 -12.55
CA TYR A 32 -6.80 -30.63 -13.05
C TYR A 32 -5.44 -29.96 -12.86
N TYR A 33 -4.75 -29.67 -13.96
CA TYR A 33 -3.52 -28.86 -13.93
C TYR A 33 -3.77 -27.54 -14.67
N ARG A 34 -3.66 -26.43 -13.95
CA ARG A 34 -3.86 -25.08 -14.49
C ARG A 34 -2.55 -24.56 -15.06
N PHE A 35 -2.48 -24.38 -16.37
CA PHE A 35 -1.37 -23.70 -17.01
C PHE A 35 -1.72 -22.22 -17.13
N ASP A 36 -0.96 -21.38 -16.44
CA ASP A 36 -1.04 -19.95 -16.60
C ASP A 36 -0.27 -19.55 -17.86
N LEU A 37 -1.01 -19.26 -18.92
CA LEU A 37 -0.49 -18.84 -20.22
C LEU A 37 -0.28 -17.31 -20.29
N THR A 38 -0.57 -16.56 -19.21
CA THR A 38 -0.33 -15.14 -19.18
C THR A 38 1.15 -14.84 -19.04
N THR A 39 1.65 -13.84 -19.78
CA THR A 39 3.06 -13.42 -19.77
C THR A 39 3.50 -13.01 -18.35
N GLU A 40 2.57 -12.50 -17.55
CA GLU A 40 2.80 -11.96 -16.22
C GLU A 40 2.47 -12.94 -15.09
N LYS A 41 2.14 -14.21 -15.44
CA LYS A 41 1.72 -15.27 -14.49
C LYS A 41 0.66 -14.77 -13.49
N ARG A 42 -0.35 -14.10 -14.03
CA ARG A 42 -1.40 -13.42 -13.26
C ARG A 42 -2.20 -14.35 -12.34
N TYR A 43 -2.36 -15.60 -12.74
CA TYR A 43 -3.13 -16.63 -12.05
C TYR A 43 -2.25 -17.63 -11.32
N THR A 44 -0.98 -17.30 -11.08
CA THR A 44 -0.04 -18.18 -10.35
C THR A 44 0.38 -17.50 -9.07
N LEU A 45 0.10 -18.14 -7.93
CA LEU A 45 0.55 -17.67 -6.63
C LEU A 45 2.08 -17.56 -6.56
N SER A 46 2.55 -16.58 -5.80
CA SER A 46 3.97 -16.41 -5.54
C SER A 46 4.55 -17.58 -4.76
N HIS A 47 5.87 -17.74 -4.82
CA HIS A 47 6.56 -18.74 -4.01
C HIS A 47 6.36 -18.49 -2.51
N ALA A 48 6.47 -17.23 -2.07
CA ALA A 48 6.28 -16.84 -0.69
C ALA A 48 4.84 -17.13 -0.20
N THR A 49 3.82 -16.85 -1.02
CA THR A 49 2.43 -17.21 -0.71
C THR A 49 2.26 -18.71 -0.51
N LYS A 50 2.85 -19.52 -1.41
CA LYS A 50 2.77 -20.99 -1.33
C LYS A 50 3.44 -21.55 -0.08
N GLU A 51 4.55 -20.96 0.36
CA GLU A 51 5.22 -21.35 1.59
C GLU A 51 4.35 -21.04 2.80
N VAL A 52 3.84 -19.82 2.92
CA VAL A 52 2.94 -19.45 4.03
C VAL A 52 1.71 -20.37 4.10
N LEU A 53 1.08 -20.68 2.96
CA LEU A 53 -0.09 -21.55 2.94
C LEU A 53 0.21 -23.01 3.33
N LYS A 54 1.44 -23.49 3.09
CA LYS A 54 1.86 -24.86 3.49
C LYS A 54 2.17 -24.94 4.99
N ASP A 55 2.67 -23.85 5.56
CA ASP A 55 3.12 -23.79 6.94
C ASP A 55 1.99 -23.44 7.93
N LEU A 56 0.72 -23.40 7.47
CA LEU A 56 -0.43 -23.15 8.32
C LEU A 56 -0.77 -24.36 9.19
N ASP A 57 -0.76 -24.17 10.50
CA ASP A 57 -1.08 -25.20 11.50
C ASP A 57 -2.56 -25.22 11.89
N ASP A 58 -3.31 -24.12 11.69
CA ASP A 58 -4.75 -23.98 12.03
C ASP A 58 -5.55 -23.43 10.84
N ILE A 59 -6.87 -23.38 11.02
CA ILE A 59 -7.81 -22.94 9.99
C ILE A 59 -7.87 -21.42 9.93
N ALA A 60 -7.51 -20.84 8.76
CA ALA A 60 -7.81 -19.47 8.43
C ALA A 60 -9.21 -19.39 7.79
N TYR A 61 -10.16 -18.80 8.52
CA TYR A 61 -11.52 -18.60 8.05
C TYR A 61 -11.74 -17.17 7.60
N ILE A 62 -12.12 -16.98 6.34
CA ILE A 62 -12.20 -15.68 5.69
C ILE A 62 -13.66 -15.35 5.35
N LYS A 63 -14.23 -14.35 6.02
CA LYS A 63 -15.56 -13.82 5.73
C LYS A 63 -15.45 -12.59 4.85
N VAL A 64 -15.85 -12.70 3.59
CA VAL A 64 -15.80 -11.60 2.62
C VAL A 64 -17.15 -10.90 2.56
N TYR A 65 -17.19 -9.60 2.91
CA TYR A 65 -18.42 -8.81 2.97
C TYR A 65 -18.70 -8.09 1.63
N LEU A 66 -18.51 -8.78 0.53
CA LEU A 66 -18.72 -8.27 -0.83
C LEU A 66 -19.62 -9.22 -1.60
N ASP A 67 -20.92 -9.24 -1.26
CA ASP A 67 -21.96 -10.03 -1.92
C ASP A 67 -23.24 -9.23 -2.12
N GLY A 68 -24.24 -9.85 -2.77
CA GLY A 68 -25.52 -9.24 -3.13
C GLY A 68 -25.51 -8.51 -4.47
N GLU A 69 -26.38 -7.52 -4.63
CA GLU A 69 -26.44 -6.69 -5.86
C GLU A 69 -25.28 -5.70 -5.90
N LEU A 70 -24.33 -5.95 -6.77
CA LEU A 70 -23.09 -5.18 -6.94
C LEU A 70 -22.98 -4.58 -8.34
N PRO A 71 -22.38 -3.38 -8.52
CA PRO A 71 -21.97 -2.87 -9.82
C PRO A 71 -20.93 -3.77 -10.50
N SER A 72 -20.83 -3.67 -11.84
CA SER A 72 -19.95 -4.52 -12.65
C SER A 72 -18.49 -4.57 -12.19
N GLY A 73 -17.93 -3.45 -11.73
CA GLY A 73 -16.57 -3.39 -11.18
C GLY A 73 -16.41 -4.23 -9.92
N PHE A 74 -17.35 -4.18 -8.99
CA PHE A 74 -17.33 -4.96 -7.75
C PHE A 74 -17.66 -6.43 -7.98
N ILE A 75 -18.46 -6.76 -9.00
CA ILE A 75 -18.65 -8.16 -9.44
C ILE A 75 -17.32 -8.75 -9.89
N ARG A 76 -16.51 -8.00 -10.67
CA ARG A 76 -15.17 -8.45 -11.08
C ARG A 76 -14.24 -8.63 -9.88
N MET A 77 -14.29 -7.72 -8.92
CA MET A 77 -13.50 -7.81 -7.70
C MET A 77 -13.90 -9.06 -6.89
N ARG A 78 -15.20 -9.30 -6.71
CA ARG A 78 -15.72 -10.52 -6.06
C ARG A 78 -15.24 -11.79 -6.77
N THR A 79 -15.31 -11.82 -8.10
CA THR A 79 -14.83 -12.96 -8.90
C THR A 79 -13.32 -13.18 -8.70
N ALA A 80 -12.52 -12.11 -8.72
CA ALA A 80 -11.08 -12.20 -8.50
C ALA A 80 -10.74 -12.70 -7.09
N ILE A 81 -11.49 -12.28 -6.06
CA ILE A 81 -11.35 -12.78 -4.69
C ILE A 81 -11.69 -14.27 -4.64
N THR A 82 -12.78 -14.69 -5.29
CA THR A 82 -13.17 -16.11 -5.34
C THR A 82 -12.07 -16.97 -5.97
N GLU A 83 -11.56 -16.55 -7.14
CA GLU A 83 -10.49 -17.26 -7.85
C GLU A 83 -9.21 -17.35 -7.01
N LEU A 84 -8.84 -16.29 -6.32
CA LEU A 84 -7.66 -16.26 -5.45
C LEU A 84 -7.83 -17.19 -4.24
N LEU A 85 -8.97 -17.11 -3.54
CA LEU A 85 -9.22 -17.93 -2.35
C LEU A 85 -9.41 -19.42 -2.71
N ASP A 86 -9.95 -19.73 -3.88
CA ASP A 86 -9.97 -21.09 -4.41
C ASP A 86 -8.56 -21.61 -4.66
N GLU A 87 -7.65 -20.75 -5.15
CA GLU A 87 -6.25 -21.12 -5.33
C GLU A 87 -5.54 -21.32 -4.00
N PHE A 88 -5.80 -20.47 -3.01
CA PHE A 88 -5.30 -20.66 -1.63
C PHE A 88 -5.77 -22.00 -1.06
N ARG A 89 -7.07 -22.31 -1.20
CA ARG A 89 -7.66 -23.58 -0.76
C ARG A 89 -7.07 -24.79 -1.47
N TRP A 90 -6.66 -24.64 -2.73
CA TRP A 90 -6.00 -25.73 -3.45
C TRP A 90 -4.62 -26.07 -2.88
N TYR A 91 -3.84 -25.07 -2.43
CA TYR A 91 -2.55 -25.28 -1.75
C TYR A 91 -2.70 -25.72 -0.29
N SER A 92 -3.75 -25.33 0.39
CA SER A 92 -4.03 -25.67 1.79
C SER A 92 -5.52 -26.04 1.99
N PRO A 93 -5.96 -27.24 1.52
CA PRO A 93 -7.38 -27.58 1.44
C PRO A 93 -8.07 -27.72 2.80
N VAL A 94 -7.32 -28.02 3.86
CA VAL A 94 -7.86 -28.19 5.22
C VAL A 94 -7.90 -26.84 5.94
N ASN A 95 -6.89 -26.01 5.75
CA ASN A 95 -6.65 -24.83 6.57
C ASN A 95 -7.23 -23.53 5.99
N ILE A 96 -7.68 -23.51 4.71
CA ILE A 96 -8.34 -22.33 4.13
C ILE A 96 -9.82 -22.58 3.93
N LYS A 97 -10.64 -21.76 4.60
CA LYS A 97 -12.09 -21.73 4.43
C LYS A 97 -12.55 -20.29 4.22
N TYR A 98 -13.53 -20.08 3.38
CA TYR A 98 -14.08 -18.75 3.15
C TYR A 98 -15.55 -18.79 2.79
N ASP A 99 -16.27 -17.71 3.12
CA ASP A 99 -17.64 -17.45 2.76
C ASP A 99 -17.84 -16.00 2.33
N PHE A 100 -18.79 -15.79 1.40
CA PHE A 100 -19.24 -14.45 1.01
C PHE A 100 -20.54 -14.14 1.75
N ILE A 101 -20.62 -12.93 2.29
CA ILE A 101 -21.74 -12.46 3.12
C ILE A 101 -22.25 -11.12 2.56
N ASP A 102 -23.55 -11.02 2.27
CA ASP A 102 -24.20 -9.73 2.05
C ASP A 102 -24.63 -9.15 3.42
N PRO A 103 -23.98 -8.09 3.91
CA PRO A 103 -24.33 -7.50 5.19
C PRO A 103 -25.70 -6.80 5.20
N LEU A 104 -26.31 -6.63 4.03
CA LEU A 104 -27.60 -5.95 3.84
C LEU A 104 -28.73 -6.90 3.43
N GLU A 105 -28.51 -8.23 3.48
CA GLU A 105 -29.51 -9.24 3.09
C GLU A 105 -30.75 -9.23 4.00
N ASP A 106 -30.57 -8.90 5.29
CA ASP A 106 -31.68 -8.89 6.25
C ASP A 106 -32.71 -7.82 5.90
N PRO A 107 -34.00 -8.15 5.81
CA PRO A 107 -35.07 -7.20 5.49
C PRO A 107 -35.29 -6.12 6.57
N ASP A 108 -34.92 -6.40 7.85
CA ASP A 108 -35.08 -5.44 8.95
C ASP A 108 -34.02 -4.33 8.92
N PRO A 109 -34.43 -3.05 8.77
CA PRO A 109 -33.51 -1.92 8.78
C PRO A 109 -32.74 -1.75 10.10
N GLY A 110 -33.29 -2.23 11.23
CA GLY A 110 -32.65 -2.19 12.53
C GLY A 110 -31.49 -3.16 12.62
N ILE A 111 -31.69 -4.39 12.14
CA ILE A 111 -30.66 -5.44 12.08
C ILE A 111 -29.54 -4.99 11.13
N ARG A 112 -29.87 -4.48 9.93
CA ARG A 112 -28.87 -3.95 8.99
C ARG A 112 -28.01 -2.84 9.59
N ARG A 113 -28.62 -1.90 10.33
CA ARG A 113 -27.87 -0.84 11.03
C ARG A 113 -26.92 -1.40 12.08
N ASN A 114 -27.36 -2.40 12.85
CA ASN A 114 -26.51 -3.05 13.85
C ASN A 114 -25.33 -3.77 13.20
N ILE A 115 -25.56 -4.55 12.14
CA ILE A 115 -24.51 -5.24 11.38
C ILE A 115 -23.52 -4.22 10.82
N THR A 116 -24.00 -3.15 10.16
CA THR A 116 -23.16 -2.08 9.62
C THR A 116 -22.30 -1.43 10.71
N ALA A 117 -22.88 -1.14 11.87
CA ALA A 117 -22.15 -0.55 12.98
C ALA A 117 -21.10 -1.52 13.57
N GLN A 118 -21.40 -2.82 13.63
CA GLN A 118 -20.43 -3.84 14.06
C GLN A 118 -19.27 -3.97 13.08
N LEU A 119 -19.54 -4.02 11.77
CA LEU A 119 -18.50 -4.09 10.74
C LEU A 119 -17.59 -2.85 10.77
N TYR A 120 -18.17 -1.67 10.90
CA TYR A 120 -17.40 -0.43 11.07
C TYR A 120 -16.53 -0.48 12.34
N LYS A 121 -17.11 -0.92 13.47
CA LYS A 121 -16.37 -1.06 14.73
C LYS A 121 -15.25 -2.12 14.65
N SER A 122 -15.41 -3.13 13.80
CA SER A 122 -14.38 -4.15 13.55
C SER A 122 -13.25 -3.63 12.62
N GLY A 123 -13.37 -2.42 12.06
CA GLY A 123 -12.36 -1.79 11.19
C GLY A 123 -12.66 -1.86 9.70
N LEU A 124 -13.80 -2.43 9.26
CA LEU A 124 -14.20 -2.42 7.86
C LEU A 124 -14.79 -1.06 7.47
N GLN A 125 -14.29 -0.49 6.38
CA GLN A 125 -14.74 0.82 5.88
C GLN A 125 -15.92 0.67 4.91
N PRO A 126 -17.03 1.37 5.15
CA PRO A 126 -18.15 1.42 4.21
C PRO A 126 -17.81 2.28 2.99
N THR A 127 -18.29 1.87 1.83
CA THR A 127 -18.16 2.62 0.58
C THR A 127 -19.54 2.92 0.01
N ASN A 128 -19.81 4.20 -0.25
CA ASN A 128 -21.05 4.63 -0.89
C ASN A 128 -20.94 4.50 -2.41
N ILE A 129 -21.81 3.73 -3.01
CA ILE A 129 -21.87 3.55 -4.46
C ILE A 129 -23.22 4.01 -5.02
N GLN A 130 -23.20 4.50 -6.25
CA GLN A 130 -24.41 4.82 -7.00
C GLN A 130 -24.72 3.68 -7.97
N VAL A 131 -25.87 3.05 -7.79
CA VAL A 131 -26.33 1.96 -8.67
C VAL A 131 -27.48 2.48 -9.53
N LYS A 132 -27.34 2.38 -10.85
CA LYS A 132 -28.46 2.64 -11.77
C LYS A 132 -29.40 1.44 -11.76
N GLN A 133 -30.65 1.67 -11.41
CA GLN A 133 -31.70 0.66 -11.49
C GLN A 133 -32.20 0.47 -12.93
N LYS A 134 -32.90 -0.62 -13.18
CA LYS A 134 -33.44 -0.96 -14.51
C LYS A 134 -34.46 0.08 -15.01
N ASP A 135 -35.09 0.83 -14.11
CA ASP A 135 -36.02 1.92 -14.38
C ASP A 135 -35.35 3.27 -14.70
N GLY A 136 -33.98 3.31 -14.67
CA GLY A 136 -33.18 4.52 -14.90
C GLY A 136 -32.96 5.38 -13.66
N SER A 137 -33.55 5.05 -12.51
CA SER A 137 -33.32 5.74 -11.26
C SER A 137 -31.92 5.40 -10.70
N THR A 138 -31.34 6.33 -9.93
CA THR A 138 -30.06 6.11 -9.26
C THR A 138 -30.33 5.92 -7.76
N MET A 139 -29.91 4.79 -7.22
CA MET A 139 -29.99 4.50 -5.79
C MET A 139 -28.58 4.52 -5.19
N GLN A 140 -28.45 5.17 -4.03
CA GLN A 140 -27.23 5.05 -3.22
C GLN A 140 -27.29 3.75 -2.41
N LYS A 141 -26.22 2.97 -2.48
CA LYS A 141 -26.06 1.74 -1.71
C LYS A 141 -24.73 1.78 -0.95
N ILE A 142 -24.74 1.36 0.28
CA ILE A 142 -23.53 1.15 1.09
C ILE A 142 -23.07 -0.27 0.85
N ILE A 143 -21.78 -0.46 0.57
CA ILE A 143 -21.12 -1.77 0.49
C ILE A 143 -19.89 -1.79 1.40
N PHE A 144 -19.45 -2.98 1.79
CA PHE A 144 -18.23 -3.19 2.58
C PHE A 144 -17.23 -4.02 1.76
N PRO A 145 -16.40 -3.39 0.90
CA PRO A 145 -15.42 -4.10 0.09
C PRO A 145 -14.23 -4.53 0.94
N GLY A 146 -14.45 -5.50 1.82
CA GLY A 146 -13.46 -5.99 2.76
C GLY A 146 -13.78 -7.40 3.25
N ALA A 147 -12.90 -7.92 4.08
CA ALA A 147 -13.02 -9.24 4.70
C ALA A 147 -12.60 -9.22 6.17
N ILE A 148 -13.12 -10.15 6.95
CA ILE A 148 -12.60 -10.48 8.28
C ILE A 148 -11.90 -11.82 8.18
N VAL A 149 -10.63 -11.85 8.55
CA VAL A 149 -9.82 -13.07 8.62
C VAL A 149 -9.73 -13.51 10.07
N SER A 150 -10.17 -14.73 10.34
CA SER A 150 -10.12 -15.36 11.66
C SER A 150 -9.08 -16.48 11.67
N TYR A 151 -8.16 -16.45 12.61
CA TYR A 151 -7.15 -17.50 12.80
C TYR A 151 -6.85 -17.67 14.30
N ALA A 152 -6.83 -18.88 14.78
CA ALA A 152 -6.57 -19.20 16.19
C ALA A 152 -7.42 -18.37 17.20
N GLY A 153 -8.66 -18.00 16.82
CA GLY A 153 -9.56 -17.20 17.66
C GLY A 153 -9.35 -15.68 17.61
N VAL A 154 -8.44 -15.18 16.78
CA VAL A 154 -8.23 -13.75 16.54
C VAL A 154 -8.89 -13.33 15.23
N ASP A 155 -9.67 -12.26 15.25
CA ASP A 155 -10.36 -11.69 14.10
C ASP A 155 -9.72 -10.37 13.70
N VAL A 156 -9.31 -10.23 12.43
CA VAL A 156 -8.74 -8.99 11.90
C VAL A 156 -9.44 -8.59 10.60
N ALA A 157 -9.80 -7.31 10.50
CA ALA A 157 -10.42 -6.74 9.31
C ALA A 157 -9.38 -6.35 8.25
N VAL A 158 -9.72 -6.65 6.98
CA VAL A 158 -8.92 -6.28 5.81
C VAL A 158 -9.79 -5.47 4.85
N ASN A 159 -9.41 -4.21 4.61
CA ASN A 159 -10.07 -3.38 3.61
C ASN A 159 -9.46 -3.65 2.24
N LEU A 160 -10.24 -4.22 1.33
CA LEU A 160 -9.77 -4.68 0.03
C LEU A 160 -9.84 -3.61 -1.07
N LEU A 161 -10.69 -2.59 -0.90
CA LEU A 161 -10.78 -1.48 -1.85
C LEU A 161 -9.73 -0.41 -1.53
N LYS A 162 -8.85 -0.15 -2.46
CA LYS A 162 -7.95 1.00 -2.45
C LYS A 162 -8.64 2.15 -3.19
N ASN A 163 -9.08 3.16 -2.44
CA ASN A 163 -9.82 4.29 -2.99
C ASN A 163 -8.92 5.53 -3.07
N ASN A 164 -8.24 5.69 -4.21
CA ASN A 164 -7.41 6.85 -4.49
C ASN A 164 -8.23 7.93 -5.21
N PRO A 165 -8.46 9.11 -4.61
CA PRO A 165 -9.23 10.19 -5.23
C PRO A 165 -8.62 10.72 -6.54
N GLY A 166 -7.32 10.50 -6.77
CA GLY A 166 -6.62 10.89 -8.00
C GLY A 166 -6.86 9.94 -9.18
N PHE A 167 -7.54 8.81 -8.98
CA PHE A 167 -7.81 7.82 -10.02
C PHE A 167 -9.30 7.60 -10.24
N ASP A 168 -9.66 7.24 -11.45
CA ASP A 168 -11.02 6.81 -11.77
C ASP A 168 -11.41 5.54 -10.98
N ALA A 169 -12.71 5.37 -10.69
CA ALA A 169 -13.23 4.23 -9.95
C ALA A 169 -12.81 2.88 -10.55
N GLU A 170 -12.72 2.79 -11.88
CA GLU A 170 -12.27 1.59 -12.61
C GLU A 170 -10.80 1.27 -12.32
N VAL A 171 -9.94 2.28 -12.29
CA VAL A 171 -8.51 2.15 -11.96
C VAL A 171 -8.34 1.72 -10.51
N ASN A 172 -9.10 2.31 -9.59
CA ASN A 172 -9.08 1.94 -8.17
C ASN A 172 -9.47 0.48 -7.93
N ILE A 173 -10.53 0.00 -8.59
CA ILE A 173 -10.93 -1.41 -8.52
C ILE A 173 -9.84 -2.33 -9.08
N ASN A 174 -9.24 -1.97 -10.21
CA ASN A 174 -8.18 -2.78 -10.81
C ASN A 174 -6.93 -2.85 -9.94
N ASN A 175 -6.52 -1.73 -9.33
CA ASN A 175 -5.41 -1.69 -8.38
C ASN A 175 -5.72 -2.54 -7.13
N SER A 176 -6.97 -2.49 -6.66
CA SER A 176 -7.43 -3.31 -5.55
C SER A 176 -7.34 -4.80 -5.87
N ILE A 177 -7.80 -5.22 -7.07
CA ILE A 177 -7.70 -6.61 -7.53
C ILE A 177 -6.24 -7.08 -7.59
N GLN A 178 -5.32 -6.22 -8.00
CA GLN A 178 -3.89 -6.55 -8.05
C GLN A 178 -3.27 -6.75 -6.65
N ALA A 179 -3.78 -6.05 -5.66
CA ALA A 179 -3.28 -6.11 -4.29
C ALA A 179 -3.81 -7.32 -3.49
N LEU A 180 -4.86 -8.03 -3.97
CA LEU A 180 -5.58 -9.05 -3.18
C LEU A 180 -4.66 -10.15 -2.63
N GLU A 181 -3.74 -10.68 -3.43
CA GLU A 181 -2.82 -11.74 -2.99
C GLU A 181 -2.00 -11.27 -1.77
N TYR A 182 -1.45 -10.06 -1.86
CA TYR A 182 -0.68 -9.49 -0.77
C TYR A 182 -1.55 -9.23 0.47
N GLU A 183 -2.71 -8.60 0.31
CA GLU A 183 -3.59 -8.22 1.43
C GLU A 183 -4.04 -9.45 2.23
N PHE A 184 -4.46 -10.52 1.56
CA PHE A 184 -4.86 -11.74 2.26
C PHE A 184 -3.69 -12.50 2.85
N ILE A 185 -2.61 -12.71 2.09
CA ILE A 185 -1.53 -13.58 2.57
C ILE A 185 -0.69 -12.92 3.67
N SER A 186 -0.50 -11.60 3.61
CA SER A 186 0.19 -10.87 4.67
C SER A 186 -0.59 -10.95 5.99
N MET A 187 -1.92 -10.83 5.92
CA MET A 187 -2.78 -10.96 7.10
C MET A 187 -2.75 -12.37 7.68
N ILE A 188 -2.94 -13.39 6.85
CA ILE A 188 -2.90 -14.81 7.27
C ILE A 188 -1.56 -15.13 7.93
N ARG A 189 -0.44 -14.73 7.30
CA ARG A 189 0.90 -14.94 7.85
C ARG A 189 1.08 -14.27 9.20
N ASN A 190 0.63 -13.01 9.32
CA ASN A 190 0.79 -12.27 10.55
C ASN A 190 0.00 -12.89 11.70
N LEU A 191 -1.19 -13.42 11.41
CA LEU A 191 -2.00 -14.15 12.38
C LEU A 191 -1.42 -15.54 12.72
N ALA A 192 -0.74 -16.19 11.77
CA ALA A 192 -0.12 -17.50 11.96
C ALA A 192 1.25 -17.43 12.65
N ASN A 193 1.85 -16.23 12.75
CA ASN A 193 3.18 -16.08 13.33
C ASN A 193 3.11 -16.11 14.88
N GLU A 194 3.60 -17.19 15.49
CA GLU A 194 3.62 -17.35 16.96
C GLU A 194 4.52 -16.31 17.65
N LYS A 195 5.56 -15.84 16.98
CA LYS A 195 6.51 -14.88 17.53
C LYS A 195 6.14 -13.47 17.09
N ILE A 196 5.45 -12.75 17.96
CA ILE A 196 5.14 -11.34 17.73
C ILE A 196 6.45 -10.53 17.76
N GLU A 197 6.82 -9.96 16.62
CA GLU A 197 7.97 -9.08 16.51
C GLU A 197 7.66 -7.73 17.18
N LYS A 198 8.73 -7.05 17.67
CA LYS A 198 8.58 -5.80 18.41
C LYS A 198 9.01 -4.60 17.57
N VAL A 199 8.23 -3.53 17.67
CA VAL A 199 8.54 -2.21 17.10
C VAL A 199 8.46 -1.16 18.22
N ALA A 200 9.38 -0.20 18.25
CA ALA A 200 9.37 0.84 19.26
C ALA A 200 9.19 2.25 18.66
N PHE A 201 8.38 3.07 19.30
CA PHE A 201 8.45 4.52 19.18
C PHE A 201 9.45 5.07 20.18
N ILE A 202 10.38 5.88 19.69
CA ILE A 202 11.34 6.56 20.56
C ILE A 202 10.71 7.82 21.12
N GLU A 203 10.99 8.07 22.39
CA GLU A 203 10.60 9.25 23.15
C GLU A 203 11.81 9.88 23.84
N GLY A 204 11.68 11.11 24.30
CA GLY A 204 12.71 11.82 25.05
C GLY A 204 13.27 13.05 24.34
N HIS A 205 13.00 13.22 23.04
CA HIS A 205 13.43 14.36 22.25
C HIS A 205 12.24 15.21 21.77
N GLY A 206 11.10 15.11 22.48
CA GLY A 206 9.90 15.88 22.16
C GLY A 206 9.15 15.35 20.94
N GLU A 207 9.22 14.05 20.71
CA GLU A 207 8.49 13.33 19.67
C GLU A 207 6.97 13.42 19.89
N LEU A 208 6.21 13.02 18.88
CA LEU A 208 4.74 12.94 18.95
C LEU A 208 4.31 11.95 20.03
N ASP A 209 3.29 12.35 20.80
CA ASP A 209 2.74 11.57 21.89
C ASP A 209 1.88 10.38 21.41
N GLU A 210 1.40 9.59 22.36
CA GLU A 210 0.58 8.40 22.11
C GLU A 210 -0.75 8.75 21.41
N MET A 211 -1.36 9.91 21.72
CA MET A 211 -2.61 10.33 21.08
C MET A 211 -2.39 10.77 19.64
N GLN A 212 -1.31 11.49 19.39
CA GLN A 212 -0.94 12.00 18.07
C GLN A 212 -0.51 10.90 17.10
N THR A 213 -0.12 9.72 17.60
CA THR A 213 0.24 8.55 16.82
C THR A 213 -0.69 7.37 17.07
N GLY A 214 -1.85 7.60 17.68
CA GLY A 214 -2.74 6.56 18.18
C GLY A 214 -3.34 5.67 17.09
N ASP A 215 -3.69 6.22 15.94
CA ASP A 215 -4.26 5.45 14.83
C ASP A 215 -3.23 4.51 14.22
N ILE A 216 -2.02 5.01 13.93
CA ILE A 216 -0.95 4.15 13.40
C ILE A 216 -0.46 3.12 14.41
N THR A 217 -0.46 3.45 15.70
CA THR A 217 -0.13 2.51 16.78
C THR A 217 -1.11 1.33 16.79
N LYS A 218 -2.43 1.59 16.64
CA LYS A 218 -3.44 0.54 16.48
C LYS A 218 -3.21 -0.30 15.22
N GLY A 219 -2.89 0.36 14.10
CA GLY A 219 -2.60 -0.34 12.84
C GLY A 219 -1.40 -1.28 12.96
N LEU A 220 -0.33 -0.84 13.60
CA LEU A 220 0.87 -1.64 13.87
C LEU A 220 0.61 -2.75 14.89
N ALA A 221 -0.21 -2.50 15.92
CA ALA A 221 -0.51 -3.47 16.97
C ALA A 221 -1.26 -4.72 16.46
N ASN A 222 -1.85 -4.67 15.26
CA ASN A 222 -2.39 -5.86 14.61
C ASN A 222 -1.31 -6.88 14.21
N PHE A 223 -0.03 -6.46 14.11
CA PHE A 223 1.05 -7.27 13.56
C PHE A 223 2.28 -7.33 14.46
N TYR A 224 2.47 -6.34 15.33
CA TYR A 224 3.65 -6.14 16.16
C TYR A 224 3.26 -5.86 17.59
N GLN A 225 4.14 -6.21 18.51
CA GLN A 225 4.11 -5.59 19.83
C GLN A 225 4.72 -4.19 19.70
N VAL A 226 3.91 -3.16 19.96
CA VAL A 226 4.33 -1.76 19.86
C VAL A 226 4.63 -1.24 21.25
N ASP A 227 5.90 -0.93 21.49
CA ASP A 227 6.37 -0.35 22.73
C ASP A 227 6.72 1.14 22.51
N ARG A 228 6.75 1.91 23.60
CA ARG A 228 7.21 3.30 23.61
C ARG A 228 8.23 3.48 24.72
N GLY A 229 9.29 4.24 24.46
CA GLY A 229 10.30 4.44 25.48
C GLY A 229 11.45 5.36 25.09
N THR A 230 12.23 5.75 26.11
CA THR A 230 13.38 6.62 25.98
C THR A 230 14.66 5.80 25.86
N ILE A 231 15.64 6.31 25.12
CA ILE A 231 16.96 5.69 24.96
C ILE A 231 17.79 5.88 26.22
N GLY A 232 17.88 7.14 26.71
CA GLY A 232 18.58 7.51 27.95
C GLY A 232 20.04 7.09 27.99
N GLY A 233 20.73 6.99 26.86
CA GLY A 233 22.12 6.57 26.76
C GLY A 233 22.38 5.09 27.12
N ILE A 234 21.34 4.24 27.22
CA ILE A 234 21.49 2.82 27.63
C ILE A 234 21.85 1.98 26.41
N TYR A 235 23.09 1.51 26.32
CA TYR A 235 23.55 0.64 25.23
C TYR A 235 22.78 -0.68 25.21
N GLY A 236 22.31 -1.09 24.02
CA GLY A 236 21.59 -2.35 23.83
C GLY A 236 20.10 -2.30 24.20
N CYS A 237 19.56 -1.16 24.68
CA CYS A 237 18.13 -1.07 25.03
C CYS A 237 17.19 -1.29 23.81
N LEU A 238 17.69 -1.12 22.59
CA LEU A 238 16.93 -1.26 21.35
C LEU A 238 17.08 -2.66 20.70
N ASP A 239 17.96 -3.53 21.18
CA ASP A 239 18.34 -4.80 20.52
C ASP A 239 17.17 -5.78 20.33
N ASN A 240 16.13 -5.68 21.14
CA ASN A 240 14.94 -6.53 21.05
C ASN A 240 13.92 -6.05 19.99
N TYR A 241 14.12 -4.88 19.41
CA TYR A 241 13.20 -4.31 18.44
C TYR A 241 13.66 -4.56 17.00
N LYS A 242 12.74 -4.99 16.15
CA LYS A 242 12.99 -5.18 14.71
C LYS A 242 13.10 -3.86 13.95
N ALA A 243 12.30 -2.89 14.36
CA ALA A 243 12.35 -1.55 13.83
C ALA A 243 12.04 -0.52 14.91
N VAL A 244 12.62 0.67 14.74
CA VAL A 244 12.44 1.81 15.62
C VAL A 244 11.90 2.98 14.80
N ILE A 245 10.91 3.68 15.33
CA ILE A 245 10.27 4.84 14.71
C ILE A 245 10.60 6.08 15.53
N ILE A 246 11.18 7.08 14.88
CA ILE A 246 11.47 8.39 15.45
C ILE A 246 10.49 9.37 14.80
N ALA A 247 9.46 9.77 15.57
CA ALA A 247 8.30 10.49 15.06
C ALA A 247 8.35 11.98 15.45
N LYS A 248 8.85 12.84 14.57
CA LYS A 248 8.87 14.30 14.73
C LYS A 248 9.57 14.78 16.03
N PRO A 249 10.85 14.48 16.25
CA PRO A 249 11.58 15.01 17.39
C PRO A 249 11.65 16.54 17.30
N GLN A 250 11.47 17.21 18.44
CA GLN A 250 11.49 18.68 18.56
C GLN A 250 12.76 19.19 19.24
N LEU A 251 13.47 18.32 19.96
CA LEU A 251 14.67 18.62 20.71
C LEU A 251 15.87 17.95 20.06
N ARG A 252 17.04 18.52 20.30
CA ARG A 252 18.31 18.00 19.80
C ARG A 252 18.66 16.67 20.48
N PHE A 253 19.11 15.71 19.70
CA PHE A 253 19.67 14.48 20.24
C PHE A 253 20.99 14.77 20.96
N ASN A 254 21.14 14.21 22.14
CA ASN A 254 22.44 14.20 22.84
C ASN A 254 23.37 13.15 22.20
N GLU A 255 24.68 13.27 22.46
CA GLU A 255 25.66 12.36 21.82
C GLU A 255 25.52 10.91 22.29
N SER A 256 25.06 10.67 23.54
CA SER A 256 24.85 9.33 24.06
C SER A 256 23.70 8.60 23.37
N ASP A 257 22.57 9.27 23.13
CA ASP A 257 21.43 8.67 22.43
C ASP A 257 21.73 8.47 20.93
N LYS A 258 22.45 9.42 20.29
CA LYS A 258 22.99 9.24 18.94
C LYS A 258 23.87 7.99 18.83
N PHE A 259 24.75 7.79 19.81
CA PHE A 259 25.64 6.64 19.85
C PHE A 259 24.84 5.34 19.96
N VAL A 260 23.85 5.27 20.84
CA VAL A 260 23.01 4.07 21.00
C VAL A 260 22.25 3.76 19.70
N LEU A 261 21.67 4.77 19.06
CA LEU A 261 20.99 4.62 17.75
C LEU A 261 21.97 4.16 16.65
N ASP A 262 23.15 4.77 16.59
CA ASP A 262 24.19 4.38 15.63
C ASP A 262 24.56 2.89 15.84
N GLN A 263 24.81 2.47 17.05
CA GLN A 263 25.17 1.08 17.35
C GLN A 263 24.03 0.09 17.13
N TYR A 264 22.77 0.50 17.38
CA TYR A 264 21.60 -0.28 17.00
C TYR A 264 21.57 -0.53 15.47
N ILE A 265 21.83 0.51 14.66
CA ILE A 265 21.94 0.39 13.20
C ILE A 265 23.13 -0.49 12.81
N MET A 266 24.29 -0.32 13.47
CA MET A 266 25.48 -1.14 13.23
C MET A 266 25.24 -2.63 13.54
N ASN A 267 24.36 -2.95 14.48
CA ASN A 267 23.91 -4.30 14.80
C ASN A 267 22.79 -4.83 13.88
N GLY A 268 22.46 -4.13 12.77
CA GLY A 268 21.43 -4.54 11.83
C GLY A 268 20.04 -4.03 12.17
N GLY A 269 19.90 -3.19 13.17
CA GLY A 269 18.65 -2.52 13.54
C GLY A 269 18.14 -1.60 12.43
N LYS A 270 16.84 -1.39 12.36
CA LYS A 270 16.15 -0.67 11.30
C LYS A 270 15.45 0.54 11.87
N VAL A 271 15.61 1.69 11.21
CA VAL A 271 15.08 2.95 11.72
C VAL A 271 14.25 3.68 10.67
N ILE A 272 13.07 4.13 11.08
CA ILE A 272 12.24 5.08 10.33
C ILE A 272 12.41 6.45 10.97
N TRP A 273 13.02 7.34 10.21
CA TRP A 273 13.28 8.72 10.61
C TRP A 273 12.22 9.63 9.97
N LEU A 274 11.36 10.25 10.78
CA LEU A 274 10.37 11.22 10.35
C LEU A 274 10.74 12.55 10.99
N LEU A 275 11.46 13.40 10.23
CA LEU A 275 12.25 14.50 10.79
C LEU A 275 11.83 15.85 10.21
N ASP A 276 11.49 16.79 11.07
CA ASP A 276 11.33 18.19 10.72
C ASP A 276 12.62 18.95 11.01
N VAL A 277 13.29 19.43 9.98
CA VAL A 277 14.40 20.38 10.13
C VAL A 277 13.94 21.83 10.03
N VAL A 278 12.64 22.05 9.77
CA VAL A 278 11.99 23.36 9.72
C VAL A 278 10.98 23.45 10.84
N LYS A 279 11.02 24.54 11.59
CA LYS A 279 10.04 24.87 12.62
C LYS A 279 9.16 26.02 12.17
N VAL A 280 7.85 25.77 12.14
CA VAL A 280 6.81 26.75 11.80
C VAL A 280 5.80 26.80 12.95
N SER A 281 5.39 27.98 13.36
CA SER A 281 4.31 28.17 14.36
C SER A 281 2.98 28.35 13.63
N LEU A 282 2.10 27.38 13.72
CA LEU A 282 0.74 27.47 13.18
C LEU A 282 -0.12 28.48 13.96
N ASP A 283 0.09 28.60 15.27
CA ASP A 283 -0.62 29.59 16.11
C ASP A 283 -0.33 31.00 15.64
N SER A 284 0.94 31.31 15.32
CA SER A 284 1.32 32.63 14.78
C SER A 284 0.73 32.85 13.38
N LEU A 285 0.50 31.79 12.60
CA LEU A 285 -0.11 31.90 11.28
C LEU A 285 -1.59 32.31 11.36
N LEU A 286 -2.29 32.03 12.47
CA LEU A 286 -3.66 32.50 12.69
C LEU A 286 -3.77 34.02 12.67
N ASP A 287 -2.68 34.73 13.04
CA ASP A 287 -2.56 36.21 12.95
C ASP A 287 -2.23 36.69 11.52
N GLY A 288 -2.17 35.76 10.55
CA GLY A 288 -1.97 36.01 9.12
C GLY A 288 -0.56 35.82 8.60
N THR A 289 0.46 35.82 9.46
CA THR A 289 1.87 35.62 9.08
C THR A 289 2.65 34.86 10.14
N THR A 290 3.60 34.04 9.70
CA THR A 290 4.57 33.37 10.58
C THR A 290 5.93 33.29 9.90
N PHE A 291 6.94 32.78 10.59
CA PHE A 291 8.27 32.53 10.02
C PHE A 291 8.64 31.06 10.17
N ALA A 292 9.26 30.56 9.12
CA ALA A 292 9.93 29.25 9.12
C ALA A 292 11.40 29.43 9.48
N PHE A 293 11.88 28.67 10.46
CA PHE A 293 13.28 28.69 10.90
C PHE A 293 13.88 27.28 10.84
N TYR A 294 15.19 27.23 10.60
CA TYR A 294 15.94 25.99 10.74
C TYR A 294 15.99 25.52 12.20
N SER A 295 15.64 24.26 12.43
CA SER A 295 15.67 23.61 13.75
C SER A 295 16.63 22.42 13.73
N PRO A 296 17.90 22.60 14.13
CA PRO A 296 18.88 21.52 14.06
C PRO A 296 18.61 20.45 15.12
N LEU A 297 18.52 19.19 14.69
CA LEU A 297 18.28 18.03 15.55
C LEU A 297 19.57 17.35 16.05
N ASN A 298 20.74 17.82 15.64
CA ASN A 298 22.06 17.20 15.89
C ASN A 298 22.20 15.81 15.25
N LEU A 299 21.51 15.56 14.14
CA LEU A 299 21.57 14.31 13.38
C LEU A 299 22.27 14.49 12.01
N ASP A 300 22.66 15.70 11.66
CA ASP A 300 23.17 16.06 10.33
C ASP A 300 24.42 15.24 9.95
N ASP A 301 25.39 15.11 10.86
CA ASP A 301 26.62 14.35 10.64
C ASP A 301 26.35 12.85 10.53
N GLN A 302 25.39 12.32 11.28
CA GLN A 302 25.00 10.92 11.27
C GLN A 302 24.29 10.57 9.94
N LEU A 303 23.28 11.35 9.55
CA LEU A 303 22.56 11.15 8.30
C LEU A 303 23.46 11.36 7.08
N PHE A 304 24.37 12.36 7.14
CA PHE A 304 25.37 12.58 6.09
C PHE A 304 26.31 11.37 5.94
N ARG A 305 26.73 10.77 7.05
CA ARG A 305 27.54 9.56 7.03
C ARG A 305 26.81 8.37 6.42
N TYR A 306 25.51 8.28 6.64
CA TYR A 306 24.67 7.24 6.06
C TYR A 306 24.30 7.49 4.59
N GLY A 307 24.57 8.67 4.06
CA GLY A 307 24.49 8.97 2.63
C GLY A 307 23.35 9.90 2.22
N ILE A 308 22.78 10.67 3.13
CA ILE A 308 21.77 11.69 2.84
C ILE A 308 22.03 12.99 3.59
N ARG A 309 21.43 14.06 3.10
CA ARG A 309 21.40 15.38 3.74
C ARG A 309 20.00 15.94 3.69
N LEU A 310 19.45 16.31 4.83
CA LEU A 310 18.25 17.11 4.95
C LEU A 310 18.64 18.59 4.72
N ASN A 311 18.01 19.26 3.77
CA ASN A 311 18.34 20.64 3.45
C ASN A 311 17.57 21.61 4.37
N PRO A 312 18.21 22.70 4.82
CA PRO A 312 17.53 23.74 5.59
C PRO A 312 16.70 24.63 4.65
N ASP A 313 15.74 24.06 3.98
CA ASP A 313 14.83 24.71 3.04
C ASP A 313 13.39 24.28 3.31
N LEU A 314 12.45 24.97 2.68
CA LEU A 314 11.02 24.69 2.78
C LEU A 314 10.47 24.44 1.37
N VAL A 315 9.81 23.30 1.21
CA VAL A 315 9.20 22.89 -0.05
C VAL A 315 7.84 23.57 -0.24
N LYS A 316 7.68 24.22 -1.39
CA LYS A 316 6.39 24.74 -1.90
C LYS A 316 6.06 23.99 -3.19
N ASP A 317 4.84 23.47 -3.30
CA ASP A 317 4.41 22.71 -4.48
C ASP A 317 3.05 23.20 -4.96
N ILE A 318 2.86 23.29 -6.30
CA ILE A 318 1.55 23.63 -6.88
C ILE A 318 0.55 22.49 -6.66
N GLN A 319 1.03 21.22 -6.67
CA GLN A 319 0.24 20.08 -6.27
C GLN A 319 0.18 20.02 -4.73
N CYS A 320 -0.76 20.76 -4.16
CA CYS A 320 -0.85 20.96 -2.72
C CYS A 320 -2.25 20.70 -2.18
N HIS A 321 -2.30 20.53 -0.88
CA HIS A 321 -3.56 20.45 -0.14
C HIS A 321 -4.22 21.84 -0.01
N VAL A 322 -5.52 21.83 0.32
CA VAL A 322 -6.28 23.06 0.57
C VAL A 322 -6.50 23.25 2.06
N ILE A 323 -6.48 24.51 2.52
CA ILE A 323 -6.80 24.85 3.90
C ILE A 323 -7.98 25.80 3.96
N PRO A 324 -8.78 25.81 5.06
CA PRO A 324 -9.82 26.80 5.27
C PRO A 324 -9.18 28.15 5.60
N VAL A 325 -9.44 29.15 4.77
CA VAL A 325 -8.99 30.53 4.96
C VAL A 325 -10.18 31.44 5.12
N ASN A 326 -10.15 32.31 6.14
CA ASN A 326 -11.16 33.32 6.32
C ASN A 326 -10.94 34.49 5.34
N LYS A 327 -11.87 34.64 4.39
CA LYS A 327 -11.82 35.70 3.35
C LYS A 327 -12.43 37.04 3.80
N GLY A 328 -12.79 37.18 5.07
CA GLY A 328 -13.39 38.36 5.62
C GLY A 328 -14.76 38.12 6.26
N LEU A 329 -15.47 39.20 6.53
CA LEU A 329 -16.78 39.16 7.16
C LEU A 329 -17.87 39.55 6.16
N VAL A 330 -18.92 38.74 6.03
CA VAL A 330 -20.13 39.09 5.30
C VAL A 330 -21.30 39.02 6.27
N GLY A 331 -21.97 40.16 6.47
CA GLY A 331 -23.07 40.25 7.44
C GLY A 331 -22.65 39.96 8.89
N GLY A 332 -21.38 40.20 9.25
CA GLY A 332 -20.83 39.93 10.59
C GLY A 332 -20.37 38.48 10.83
N SER A 333 -20.54 37.58 9.87
CA SER A 333 -20.09 36.17 9.95
C SER A 333 -18.82 35.95 9.12
N PRO A 334 -17.83 35.17 9.63
CA PRO A 334 -16.64 34.82 8.87
C PRO A 334 -16.98 34.01 7.61
N GLN A 335 -16.37 34.39 6.50
CA GLN A 335 -16.49 33.66 5.23
C GLN A 335 -15.29 32.74 5.02
N TRP A 336 -15.49 31.47 5.30
CA TRP A 336 -14.47 30.44 5.10
C TRP A 336 -14.48 29.93 3.66
N SER A 337 -13.31 29.85 3.05
CA SER A 337 -13.11 29.27 1.72
C SER A 337 -11.91 28.33 1.75
N LEU A 338 -12.04 27.18 1.10
CA LEU A 338 -10.91 26.27 0.89
C LEU A 338 -9.99 26.88 -0.17
N SER A 339 -8.74 27.11 0.19
CA SER A 339 -7.73 27.74 -0.66
C SER A 339 -6.47 26.87 -0.74
N PRO A 340 -5.79 26.80 -1.91
CA PRO A 340 -4.56 26.04 -2.08
C PRO A 340 -3.49 26.50 -1.08
N TRP A 341 -2.80 25.55 -0.47
CA TRP A 341 -1.74 25.84 0.49
C TRP A 341 -0.43 25.18 0.07
N TYR A 342 0.40 25.93 -0.63
CA TYR A 342 1.61 25.44 -1.31
C TYR A 342 2.64 24.77 -0.38
N TYR A 343 2.57 25.01 0.92
CA TYR A 343 3.43 24.41 1.95
C TYR A 343 2.98 23.03 2.41
N PHE A 344 1.81 22.55 1.92
CA PHE A 344 1.31 21.21 2.18
C PHE A 344 1.29 20.39 0.88
N PRO A 345 2.47 19.95 0.41
CA PRO A 345 2.57 19.21 -0.83
C PRO A 345 1.81 17.88 -0.76
N LEU A 346 1.12 17.53 -1.83
CA LEU A 346 0.50 16.24 -2.04
C LEU A 346 1.41 15.40 -2.94
N ILE A 347 2.02 14.38 -2.35
CA ILE A 347 2.97 13.52 -3.04
C ILE A 347 2.22 12.38 -3.71
N ALA A 348 2.27 12.34 -5.05
CA ALA A 348 1.78 11.21 -5.81
C ALA A 348 2.80 10.06 -5.72
N PRO A 349 2.35 8.82 -5.48
CA PRO A 349 3.24 7.66 -5.50
C PRO A 349 3.73 7.44 -6.94
N ILE A 350 4.99 7.78 -7.19
CA ILE A 350 5.62 7.70 -8.52
C ILE A 350 6.47 6.43 -8.64
N SER A 351 6.88 5.88 -7.51
CA SER A 351 7.82 4.76 -7.45
C SER A 351 7.10 3.42 -7.60
N ASP A 352 7.66 2.53 -8.43
CA ASP A 352 7.27 1.11 -8.49
C ASP A 352 7.75 0.32 -7.26
N HIS A 353 8.24 1.02 -6.24
CA HIS A 353 8.72 0.39 -5.02
C HIS A 353 7.55 -0.19 -4.21
N PRO A 354 7.69 -1.40 -3.61
CA PRO A 354 6.62 -2.05 -2.84
C PRO A 354 6.03 -1.19 -1.72
N VAL A 355 6.82 -0.31 -1.10
CA VAL A 355 6.37 0.60 -0.04
C VAL A 355 5.36 1.62 -0.55
N THR A 356 5.55 2.14 -1.76
CA THR A 356 4.77 3.27 -2.30
C THR A 356 3.77 2.86 -3.37
N LYS A 357 3.89 1.66 -3.91
CA LYS A 357 3.03 1.20 -4.99
C LYS A 357 1.55 1.12 -4.56
N SER A 358 0.67 1.59 -5.42
CA SER A 358 -0.79 1.58 -5.23
C SER A 358 -1.28 2.34 -3.99
N LEU A 359 -0.45 3.25 -3.46
CA LEU A 359 -0.88 4.15 -2.39
C LEU A 359 -1.71 5.30 -2.95
N ASN A 360 -2.56 5.85 -2.10
CA ASN A 360 -3.17 7.15 -2.31
C ASN A 360 -2.11 8.26 -2.22
N MET A 361 -2.44 9.47 -2.66
CA MET A 361 -1.59 10.65 -2.42
C MET A 361 -1.25 10.76 -0.94
N ILE A 362 -0.01 11.13 -0.65
CA ILE A 362 0.49 11.33 0.71
C ILE A 362 0.54 12.83 0.97
N LYS A 363 -0.10 13.27 2.06
CA LYS A 363 -0.05 14.67 2.50
C LYS A 363 1.16 14.88 3.38
N LEU A 364 1.97 15.90 3.05
CA LEU A 364 3.06 16.40 3.87
C LEU A 364 2.76 17.83 4.35
N GLU A 365 3.40 18.24 5.44
CA GLU A 365 3.24 19.56 6.05
C GLU A 365 4.61 20.19 6.31
N PHE A 366 4.91 21.30 5.65
CA PHE A 366 6.18 22.05 5.78
C PHE A 366 7.44 21.20 5.56
N ALA A 367 7.38 20.30 4.61
CA ALA A 367 8.49 19.40 4.29
C ALA A 367 9.74 20.15 3.79
N SER A 368 10.90 19.53 3.99
CA SER A 368 12.20 19.98 3.46
C SER A 368 12.65 19.06 2.30
N SER A 369 13.58 19.52 1.46
CA SER A 369 14.17 18.67 0.46
C SER A 369 15.29 17.78 1.04
N ILE A 370 15.48 16.60 0.43
CA ILE A 370 16.55 15.66 0.79
C ILE A 370 17.50 15.52 -0.41
N ASP A 371 18.80 15.67 -0.15
CA ASP A 371 19.83 15.34 -1.13
C ASP A 371 20.48 13.99 -0.76
N THR A 372 20.79 13.20 -1.79
CA THR A 372 21.65 12.02 -1.63
C THR A 372 23.12 12.45 -1.70
N VAL A 373 23.94 12.02 -0.75
CA VAL A 373 25.36 12.39 -0.66
C VAL A 373 26.25 11.17 -0.67
N GLY A 374 27.42 11.30 -1.28
CA GLY A 374 28.39 10.21 -1.43
C GLY A 374 27.97 9.14 -2.44
N GLU A 375 28.91 8.70 -3.25
CA GLU A 375 28.79 7.51 -4.08
C GLU A 375 29.40 6.34 -3.32
N SER A 376 28.56 5.44 -2.82
CA SER A 376 28.98 4.22 -2.14
C SER A 376 28.28 3.04 -2.77
N ASP A 377 29.05 2.09 -3.31
CA ASP A 377 28.50 0.83 -3.83
C ASP A 377 27.86 -0.03 -2.73
N ASN A 378 28.15 0.29 -1.47
CA ASN A 378 27.67 -0.46 -0.31
C ASN A 378 26.26 -0.06 0.13
N VAL A 379 25.76 1.12 -0.27
CA VAL A 379 24.44 1.63 0.14
C VAL A 379 23.62 2.03 -1.09
N ARG A 380 22.55 1.29 -1.31
CA ARG A 380 21.55 1.62 -2.32
C ARG A 380 20.61 2.70 -1.79
N LYS A 381 20.38 3.74 -2.57
CA LYS A 381 19.49 4.85 -2.24
C LYS A 381 18.31 4.85 -3.20
N SER A 382 17.11 4.67 -2.66
CA SER A 382 15.87 4.64 -3.46
C SER A 382 14.95 5.76 -3.02
N VAL A 383 14.59 6.65 -3.94
CA VAL A 383 13.61 7.72 -3.67
C VAL A 383 12.24 7.07 -3.59
N LEU A 384 11.59 7.18 -2.43
CA LEU A 384 10.22 6.71 -2.19
C LEU A 384 9.19 7.81 -2.44
N LEU A 385 9.48 9.01 -1.97
CA LEU A 385 8.60 10.17 -2.04
C LEU A 385 9.34 11.31 -2.72
N ALA A 386 8.75 11.87 -3.76
CA ALA A 386 9.24 13.04 -4.46
C ALA A 386 8.09 14.00 -4.76
N THR A 387 8.39 15.28 -4.74
CA THR A 387 7.45 16.36 -5.07
C THR A 387 7.02 16.33 -6.54
N SER A 388 6.03 17.12 -6.89
CA SER A 388 5.57 17.25 -8.27
C SER A 388 6.65 17.90 -9.19
N PRO A 389 6.45 17.90 -10.52
CA PRO A 389 7.31 18.67 -11.42
C PRO A 389 7.28 20.20 -11.18
N TYR A 390 6.31 20.69 -10.42
CA TYR A 390 6.08 22.10 -10.20
C TYR A 390 6.37 22.50 -8.75
N THR A 391 7.61 22.35 -8.33
CA THR A 391 8.10 22.60 -6.98
C THR A 391 9.03 23.81 -6.94
N ARG A 392 9.04 24.50 -5.80
CA ARG A 392 9.99 25.54 -5.42
C ARG A 392 10.49 25.25 -4.00
N CYS A 393 11.80 25.16 -3.81
CA CYS A 393 12.42 25.13 -2.48
C CYS A 393 12.89 26.52 -2.11
N VAL A 394 12.47 27.02 -0.96
CA VAL A 394 12.84 28.35 -0.44
C VAL A 394 13.78 28.19 0.74
N GLN A 395 14.83 29.02 0.77
CA GLN A 395 15.84 28.97 1.83
C GLN A 395 15.30 29.62 3.11
N LEU A 396 15.72 29.10 4.25
CA LEU A 396 15.36 29.63 5.57
C LEU A 396 16.30 30.79 5.99
N PRO A 397 15.82 31.77 6.76
CA PRO A 397 14.44 31.91 7.24
C PRO A 397 13.47 32.40 6.14
N GLU A 398 12.23 31.91 6.14
CA GLU A 398 11.19 32.31 5.18
C GLU A 398 9.97 32.88 5.94
N GLN A 399 9.40 33.94 5.42
CA GLN A 399 8.14 34.47 5.93
C GLN A 399 6.96 33.84 5.21
N ILE A 400 6.09 33.18 5.95
CA ILE A 400 4.88 32.53 5.47
C ILE A 400 3.68 33.39 5.72
N SER A 401 2.84 33.65 4.71
CA SER A 401 1.63 34.44 4.82
C SER A 401 0.41 33.74 4.28
N LEU A 402 -0.72 33.79 5.01
CA LEU A 402 -2.01 33.30 4.53
C LEU A 402 -2.46 33.93 3.21
N ARG A 403 -1.97 35.17 2.92
CA ARG A 403 -2.27 35.86 1.64
C ARG A 403 -1.72 35.12 0.42
N GLU A 404 -0.73 34.26 0.60
CA GLU A 404 -0.19 33.46 -0.50
C GLU A 404 -1.22 32.49 -1.08
N SER A 405 -2.19 32.06 -0.27
CA SER A 405 -3.29 31.20 -0.72
C SER A 405 -4.23 31.89 -1.73
N ASP A 406 -4.17 33.21 -1.85
CA ASP A 406 -4.97 34.02 -2.76
C ASP A 406 -4.20 34.37 -4.05
N MET A 407 -2.91 34.11 -4.07
CA MET A 407 -2.04 34.43 -5.21
C MET A 407 -1.92 33.23 -6.13
N ALA A 408 -2.19 33.45 -7.42
CA ALA A 408 -1.89 32.41 -8.41
C ALA A 408 -0.37 32.19 -8.48
N PRO A 409 0.13 30.96 -8.39
CA PRO A 409 1.56 30.68 -8.43
C PRO A 409 2.11 31.02 -9.81
N SER A 410 3.30 31.65 -9.85
CA SER A 410 4.03 31.84 -11.09
C SER A 410 4.73 30.52 -11.47
N GLU A 411 4.30 29.86 -12.52
CA GLU A 411 4.96 28.63 -13.02
C GLU A 411 6.45 28.83 -13.28
N ALA A 412 6.86 30.08 -13.56
CA ALA A 412 8.26 30.42 -13.76
C ALA A 412 9.12 30.26 -12.49
N GLU A 413 8.53 30.28 -11.31
CA GLU A 413 9.21 30.11 -10.02
C GLU A 413 9.24 28.67 -9.53
N TYR A 414 8.29 27.83 -10.00
CA TYR A 414 8.15 26.43 -9.63
C TYR A 414 8.80 25.50 -10.66
N LYS A 415 10.15 25.52 -10.71
CA LYS A 415 10.94 24.77 -11.72
C LYS A 415 11.81 23.66 -11.15
N GLN A 416 11.80 23.47 -9.83
CA GLN A 416 12.62 22.47 -9.16
C GLN A 416 11.84 21.15 -9.08
N SER A 417 11.77 20.43 -10.19
CA SER A 417 10.94 19.22 -10.30
C SER A 417 11.47 18.04 -9.48
N ASN A 418 10.53 17.23 -9.00
CA ASN A 418 10.78 15.91 -8.41
C ASN A 418 11.81 15.93 -7.26
N ARG A 419 11.71 16.88 -6.34
CA ARG A 419 12.59 16.94 -5.18
C ARG A 419 12.32 15.77 -4.23
N PRO A 420 13.34 14.98 -3.85
CA PRO A 420 13.16 13.93 -2.87
C PRO A 420 12.76 14.50 -1.50
N VAL A 421 11.75 13.90 -0.88
CA VAL A 421 11.28 14.20 0.47
C VAL A 421 11.16 12.93 1.32
N GLY A 422 11.36 11.76 0.72
CA GLY A 422 11.41 10.48 1.40
C GLY A 422 12.33 9.51 0.67
N ILE A 423 13.32 8.95 1.38
CA ILE A 423 14.36 8.08 0.81
C ILE A 423 14.50 6.82 1.65
N LEU A 424 14.62 5.68 0.97
CA LEU A 424 15.03 4.40 1.53
C LEU A 424 16.53 4.19 1.27
N LEU A 425 17.26 3.87 2.31
CA LEU A 425 18.65 3.48 2.30
C LEU A 425 18.79 2.01 2.66
N GLU A 426 19.47 1.22 1.84
CA GLU A 426 19.67 -0.22 2.04
C GLU A 426 21.12 -0.59 1.82
N GLY A 427 21.72 -1.28 2.74
CA GLY A 427 23.09 -1.72 2.59
C GLY A 427 23.86 -1.86 3.90
N SER A 428 25.17 -1.69 3.80
CA SER A 428 26.08 -1.68 4.96
C SER A 428 26.57 -0.26 5.20
N PHE A 429 26.32 0.24 6.40
CA PHE A 429 26.61 1.62 6.80
C PHE A 429 27.89 1.70 7.63
N GLU A 430 28.58 2.83 7.57
CA GLU A 430 29.67 3.13 8.46
C GLU A 430 29.19 3.96 9.65
N SER A 431 29.65 3.59 10.85
CA SER A 431 29.37 4.30 12.09
C SER A 431 29.91 5.73 12.04
N VAL A 432 29.10 6.69 12.49
CA VAL A 432 29.55 8.08 12.69
C VAL A 432 30.60 8.18 13.82
N PHE A 433 30.63 7.18 14.72
CA PHE A 433 31.57 7.08 15.83
C PHE A 433 32.80 6.24 15.52
N LYS A 434 33.02 5.78 14.30
CA LYS A 434 34.15 4.92 13.88
C LYS A 434 35.53 5.39 14.40
N ASN A 435 35.72 6.73 14.44
CA ASN A 435 36.98 7.34 14.87
C ASN A 435 36.78 8.35 16.02
N ARG A 436 35.72 8.20 16.79
CA ARG A 436 35.37 9.07 17.92
C ARG A 436 35.43 8.26 19.23
N ALA A 437 35.70 8.94 20.33
CA ALA A 437 35.54 8.34 21.64
C ALA A 437 34.04 8.08 21.93
N ILE A 438 33.77 7.10 22.78
CA ILE A 438 32.43 6.84 23.29
C ILE A 438 31.98 8.09 24.04
N PRO A 439 30.77 8.61 23.74
CA PRO A 439 30.27 9.80 24.43
C PRO A 439 30.06 9.58 25.92
N GLU A 440 30.23 10.65 26.69
CA GLU A 440 29.87 10.64 28.11
C GLU A 440 28.38 10.37 28.27
N GLY A 441 27.98 9.65 29.32
CA GLY A 441 26.58 9.32 29.60
C GLY A 441 26.10 8.01 28.97
N VAL A 442 26.93 7.33 28.18
CA VAL A 442 26.61 5.96 27.70
C VAL A 442 26.77 4.99 28.85
N SER A 443 25.73 4.20 29.12
CA SER A 443 25.70 3.15 30.16
C SER A 443 25.41 1.77 29.57
N GLY A 444 25.68 0.72 30.29
CA GLY A 444 25.50 -0.67 29.84
C GLY A 444 26.77 -1.32 29.37
N ASN A 445 26.68 -2.57 28.92
CA ASN A 445 27.86 -3.35 28.48
C ASN A 445 28.13 -3.07 27.00
N HIS A 446 29.12 -2.24 26.72
CA HIS A 446 29.54 -1.82 25.37
C HIS A 446 30.90 -2.43 24.96
N SER A 447 31.13 -3.69 25.30
CA SER A 447 32.39 -4.41 24.98
C SER A 447 32.59 -4.63 23.46
N GLU A 448 31.54 -4.59 22.66
CA GLU A 448 31.58 -4.82 21.22
C GLU A 448 31.00 -3.64 20.47
N ILE A 449 31.81 -2.61 20.17
CA ILE A 449 31.44 -1.48 19.35
C ILE A 449 31.72 -1.82 17.88
N ARG A 450 30.70 -1.73 17.07
CA ARG A 450 30.81 -1.93 15.61
C ARG A 450 31.08 -0.64 14.88
N THR A 451 32.03 -0.67 13.96
CA THR A 451 32.38 0.47 13.09
C THR A 451 31.72 0.42 11.73
N SER A 452 31.11 -0.71 11.38
CA SER A 452 30.31 -0.91 10.16
C SER A 452 29.15 -1.84 10.44
N SER A 453 28.03 -1.62 9.78
CA SER A 453 26.83 -2.41 9.98
C SER A 453 26.86 -3.72 9.18
N GLU A 454 26.10 -4.69 9.66
CA GLU A 454 25.54 -5.73 8.82
C GLU A 454 24.61 -5.08 7.78
N ARG A 455 24.14 -5.86 6.80
CA ARG A 455 23.18 -5.32 5.84
C ARG A 455 21.87 -4.97 6.54
N THR A 456 21.51 -3.71 6.51
CA THR A 456 20.28 -3.18 7.12
C THR A 456 19.63 -2.13 6.23
N SER A 457 18.50 -1.58 6.67
CA SER A 457 17.77 -0.56 5.96
C SER A 457 17.26 0.54 6.89
N MET A 458 17.11 1.74 6.34
CA MET A 458 16.45 2.85 7.02
C MET A 458 15.63 3.67 6.02
N ILE A 459 14.53 4.24 6.49
CA ILE A 459 13.72 5.18 5.73
C ILE A 459 13.83 6.54 6.39
N VAL A 460 14.04 7.57 5.59
CA VAL A 460 14.09 8.96 6.07
C VAL A 460 13.08 9.78 5.29
N VAL A 461 12.20 10.44 6.00
CA VAL A 461 11.23 11.39 5.47
C VAL A 461 11.47 12.75 6.12
N SER A 462 11.51 13.81 5.31
CA SER A 462 11.77 15.17 5.75
C SER A 462 10.51 15.91 6.20
N ASP A 463 9.59 15.16 6.80
CA ASP A 463 8.36 15.65 7.40
C ASP A 463 7.94 14.70 8.53
N GLY A 464 7.88 15.21 9.73
CA GLY A 464 7.46 14.44 10.89
C GLY A 464 5.94 14.39 11.07
N ASP A 465 5.20 15.29 10.42
CA ASP A 465 3.74 15.31 10.48
C ASP A 465 3.10 14.19 9.64
N ILE A 466 3.87 13.54 8.76
CA ILE A 466 3.38 12.41 7.95
C ILE A 466 2.72 11.31 8.77
N ILE A 467 3.14 11.12 10.03
CA ILE A 467 2.62 10.08 10.96
C ILE A 467 1.61 10.64 11.97
N ARG A 468 1.37 11.96 11.97
CA ARG A 468 0.52 12.62 12.96
C ARG A 468 -0.95 12.53 12.57
N ASN A 469 -1.77 11.90 13.42
CA ASN A 469 -3.22 12.00 13.33
C ASN A 469 -3.74 13.24 14.06
N GLU A 470 -4.88 13.76 13.61
CA GLU A 470 -5.57 14.84 14.31
C GLU A 470 -6.27 14.32 15.57
N VAL A 471 -6.24 15.11 16.64
CA VAL A 471 -6.94 14.84 17.89
C VAL A 471 -7.97 15.93 18.11
N ILE A 472 -9.24 15.57 18.12
CA ILE A 472 -10.35 16.50 18.27
C ILE A 472 -10.87 16.44 19.71
N SER A 473 -11.01 17.62 20.33
CA SER A 473 -11.69 17.70 21.63
C SER A 473 -13.19 17.52 21.47
N SER A 474 -13.74 16.48 22.11
CA SER A 474 -15.18 16.19 22.18
C SER A 474 -15.66 16.28 23.63
N PRO A 475 -16.95 16.55 23.88
CA PRO A 475 -17.54 16.51 25.22
C PRO A 475 -17.31 15.18 25.96
N ASP A 476 -17.21 14.07 25.22
CA ASP A 476 -17.00 12.72 25.74
C ASP A 476 -15.51 12.35 25.87
N GLY A 477 -14.60 13.30 25.61
CA GLY A 477 -13.16 13.12 25.64
C GLY A 477 -12.51 13.33 24.26
N PRO A 478 -11.17 13.26 24.17
CA PRO A 478 -10.45 13.43 22.91
C PRO A 478 -10.75 12.27 21.95
N VAL A 479 -11.04 12.60 20.70
CA VAL A 479 -11.27 11.63 19.60
C VAL A 479 -10.07 11.69 18.66
N ILE A 480 -9.49 10.51 18.41
CA ILE A 480 -8.39 10.34 17.47
C ILE A 480 -9.00 10.12 16.08
N GLU A 481 -8.71 11.03 15.15
CA GLU A 481 -9.09 10.88 13.74
C GLU A 481 -8.16 9.88 13.03
N PRO A 482 -8.64 9.17 12.00
CA PRO A 482 -7.78 8.29 11.20
C PRO A 482 -6.60 9.06 10.59
N LEU A 483 -5.42 8.46 10.59
CA LEU A 483 -4.23 9.06 10.01
C LEU A 483 -4.43 9.33 8.51
N GLY A 484 -4.18 10.56 8.09
CA GLY A 484 -4.38 11.02 6.72
C GLY A 484 -5.82 11.45 6.41
N TYR A 485 -6.75 11.37 7.35
CA TYR A 485 -8.10 11.91 7.15
C TYR A 485 -8.11 13.44 7.23
N ASP A 486 -8.71 14.06 6.23
CA ASP A 486 -8.95 15.51 6.23
C ASP A 486 -10.46 15.80 6.34
N ARG A 487 -10.85 16.41 7.43
CA ARG A 487 -12.25 16.74 7.75
C ARG A 487 -12.87 17.80 6.84
N TYR A 488 -12.07 18.67 6.23
CA TYR A 488 -12.56 19.75 5.39
C TYR A 488 -12.94 19.28 4.00
N THR A 489 -12.19 18.32 3.46
CA THR A 489 -12.43 17.72 2.15
C THR A 489 -13.09 16.33 2.24
N SER A 490 -13.17 15.76 3.46
CA SER A 490 -13.61 14.38 3.71
C SER A 490 -12.81 13.34 2.91
N GLN A 491 -11.53 13.62 2.66
CA GLN A 491 -10.62 12.74 1.93
C GLN A 491 -9.70 12.00 2.91
N VAL A 492 -9.27 10.81 2.51
CA VAL A 492 -8.26 10.03 3.24
C VAL A 492 -7.01 9.92 2.37
N PHE A 493 -5.91 10.43 2.86
CA PHE A 493 -4.59 10.34 2.21
C PHE A 493 -3.88 9.04 2.58
N GLY A 494 -2.87 8.68 1.81
CA GLY A 494 -2.13 7.41 1.95
C GLY A 494 -1.10 7.37 3.07
N ASN A 495 -1.15 8.29 4.03
CA ASN A 495 -0.16 8.42 5.09
C ASN A 495 -0.06 7.17 5.98
N ALA A 496 -1.21 6.65 6.46
CA ALA A 496 -1.25 5.44 7.27
C ALA A 496 -0.71 4.22 6.51
N ASP A 497 -1.16 4.02 5.27
CA ASP A 497 -0.69 2.92 4.42
C ASP A 497 0.81 3.01 4.13
N PHE A 498 1.36 4.22 3.95
CA PHE A 498 2.80 4.42 3.75
C PHE A 498 3.61 3.96 4.96
N ILE A 499 3.24 4.38 6.16
CA ILE A 499 3.96 4.01 7.39
C ILE A 499 3.85 2.50 7.65
N LEU A 500 2.66 1.91 7.53
CA LEU A 500 2.46 0.47 7.66
C LEU A 500 3.31 -0.32 6.66
N ASN A 501 3.33 0.12 5.40
CA ASN A 501 4.14 -0.52 4.37
C ASN A 501 5.63 -0.35 4.62
N ALA A 502 6.06 0.80 5.12
CA ALA A 502 7.47 1.07 5.46
C ALA A 502 7.95 0.12 6.56
N VAL A 503 7.18 -0.03 7.64
CA VAL A 503 7.49 -0.96 8.73
C VAL A 503 7.49 -2.40 8.21
N ASN A 504 6.43 -2.81 7.51
CA ASN A 504 6.32 -4.17 6.96
C ASN A 504 7.46 -4.48 5.99
N TYR A 505 7.85 -3.54 5.10
CA TYR A 505 8.96 -3.72 4.18
C TYR A 505 10.29 -3.97 4.91
N MET A 506 10.55 -3.17 5.93
CA MET A 506 11.81 -3.27 6.66
C MET A 506 11.86 -4.52 7.55
N THR A 507 10.76 -4.97 8.11
CA THR A 507 10.71 -6.12 9.03
C THR A 507 10.49 -7.45 8.33
N ASP A 508 9.93 -7.45 7.09
CA ASP A 508 9.59 -8.66 6.35
C ASP A 508 10.82 -9.44 5.89
N ALA A 509 11.10 -10.54 6.57
CA ALA A 509 12.16 -11.49 6.18
C ALA A 509 11.75 -12.43 5.03
N SER A 510 10.43 -12.55 4.73
CA SER A 510 9.90 -13.50 3.72
C SER A 510 9.81 -12.92 2.32
N GLY A 511 9.92 -11.59 2.17
CA GLY A 511 9.79 -10.91 0.88
C GLY A 511 8.36 -10.85 0.33
N LEU A 512 7.33 -11.11 1.16
CA LEU A 512 5.92 -11.03 0.75
C LEU A 512 5.56 -9.63 0.22
N ILE A 513 6.15 -8.58 0.79
CA ILE A 513 5.87 -7.22 0.34
C ILE A 513 6.28 -6.98 -1.12
N SER A 514 7.22 -7.79 -1.66
CA SER A 514 7.58 -7.73 -3.08
C SER A 514 6.40 -8.07 -4.02
N LEU A 515 5.35 -8.71 -3.50
CA LEU A 515 4.12 -8.99 -4.25
C LEU A 515 3.40 -7.71 -4.65
N ARG A 516 3.49 -6.65 -3.85
CA ARG A 516 2.97 -5.32 -4.22
C ARG A 516 3.68 -4.74 -5.44
N GLY A 517 4.93 -5.14 -5.68
CA GLY A 517 5.71 -4.74 -6.85
C GLY A 517 5.26 -5.37 -8.18
N ARG A 518 4.40 -6.39 -8.21
CA ARG A 518 3.94 -7.01 -9.45
C ARG A 518 3.02 -6.07 -10.22
N GLU A 519 3.44 -5.63 -11.39
CA GLU A 519 2.59 -4.91 -12.33
C GLU A 519 1.83 -5.89 -13.21
N PHE A 520 0.52 -5.81 -13.18
CA PHE A 520 -0.32 -6.38 -14.22
C PHE A 520 -0.75 -5.26 -15.17
N LYS A 521 -0.03 -5.09 -16.27
CA LYS A 521 -0.46 -4.14 -17.31
C LYS A 521 -1.79 -4.63 -17.89
N LEU A 522 -2.88 -4.04 -17.41
CA LEU A 522 -4.18 -4.24 -18.02
C LEU A 522 -4.16 -3.63 -19.42
N ARG A 523 -4.00 -4.48 -20.43
CA ARG A 523 -4.21 -4.08 -21.83
C ARG A 523 -5.71 -3.94 -22.04
N LEU A 524 -6.26 -2.81 -21.64
CA LEU A 524 -7.65 -2.49 -21.95
C LEU A 524 -7.80 -2.43 -23.46
N LEU A 525 -8.87 -3.03 -23.95
CA LEU A 525 -9.24 -2.90 -25.36
C LEU A 525 -9.50 -1.42 -25.65
N ASP A 526 -8.84 -0.89 -26.66
CA ASP A 526 -9.07 0.46 -27.15
C ASP A 526 -10.52 0.54 -27.65
N ARG A 527 -11.37 1.25 -26.91
CA ARG A 527 -12.81 1.36 -27.20
C ARG A 527 -13.06 1.93 -28.59
N GLN A 528 -12.16 2.75 -29.09
CA GLN A 528 -12.27 3.34 -30.42
C GLN A 528 -11.96 2.31 -31.49
N LYS A 529 -10.85 1.55 -31.33
CA LYS A 529 -10.49 0.44 -32.22
C LYS A 529 -11.52 -0.68 -32.23
N VAL A 530 -12.08 -1.02 -31.05
CA VAL A 530 -13.14 -2.04 -30.96
C VAL A 530 -14.34 -1.62 -31.81
N ARG A 531 -14.75 -0.35 -31.74
CA ARG A 531 -15.89 0.17 -32.48
C ARG A 531 -15.63 0.28 -33.98
N ASP A 532 -14.43 0.70 -34.35
CA ASP A 532 -14.04 0.91 -35.75
C ASP A 532 -13.75 -0.42 -36.49
N GLU A 533 -13.31 -1.46 -35.76
CA GLU A 533 -12.95 -2.76 -36.33
C GLU A 533 -13.94 -3.89 -35.99
N GLU A 534 -15.08 -3.59 -35.36
CA GLU A 534 -16.07 -4.58 -34.89
C GLU A 534 -16.48 -5.56 -36.01
N LEU A 535 -16.93 -5.02 -37.13
CA LEU A 535 -17.38 -5.78 -38.29
C LEU A 535 -16.28 -6.68 -38.91
N LYS A 536 -15.03 -6.19 -38.88
CA LYS A 536 -13.87 -6.94 -39.36
C LYS A 536 -13.59 -8.18 -38.51
N TRP A 537 -13.60 -8.01 -37.19
CA TRP A 537 -13.32 -9.10 -36.26
C TRP A 537 -14.48 -10.09 -36.15
N GLU A 538 -15.74 -9.63 -36.27
CA GLU A 538 -16.89 -10.52 -36.39
C GLU A 538 -16.79 -11.41 -37.63
N LEU A 539 -16.46 -10.83 -38.80
CA LEU A 539 -16.27 -11.59 -40.04
C LEU A 539 -15.12 -12.59 -39.94
N ILE A 540 -13.99 -12.19 -39.36
CA ILE A 540 -12.85 -13.10 -39.15
C ILE A 540 -13.24 -14.27 -38.25
N ASN A 541 -13.91 -14.01 -37.13
CA ASN A 541 -14.31 -15.04 -36.18
C ASN A 541 -15.37 -16.00 -36.74
N LEU A 542 -16.24 -15.53 -37.63
CA LEU A 542 -17.26 -16.35 -38.28
C LEU A 542 -16.70 -17.18 -39.45
N ILE A 543 -15.84 -16.58 -40.29
CA ILE A 543 -15.37 -17.19 -41.54
C ILE A 543 -14.14 -18.12 -41.29
N SER A 544 -13.23 -17.75 -40.37
CA SER A 544 -12.00 -18.53 -40.17
C SER A 544 -12.23 -19.99 -39.71
N PRO A 545 -13.17 -20.28 -38.79
CA PRO A 545 -13.46 -21.69 -38.43
C PRO A 545 -14.04 -22.50 -39.61
N VAL A 546 -14.90 -21.85 -40.42
CA VAL A 546 -15.50 -22.52 -41.60
C VAL A 546 -14.43 -22.86 -42.64
N ILE A 547 -13.52 -21.92 -42.93
CA ILE A 547 -12.38 -22.16 -43.83
C ILE A 547 -11.51 -23.29 -43.30
N LEU A 548 -11.24 -23.33 -42.00
CA LEU A 548 -10.40 -24.34 -41.36
C LEU A 548 -11.02 -25.74 -41.47
N ILE A 549 -12.33 -25.86 -41.30
CA ILE A 549 -13.07 -27.13 -41.47
C ILE A 549 -13.04 -27.59 -42.94
N ILE A 550 -13.23 -26.67 -43.90
CA ILE A 550 -13.17 -26.98 -45.33
C ILE A 550 -11.76 -27.45 -45.70
N LEU A 551 -10.71 -26.76 -45.24
CA LEU A 551 -9.33 -27.17 -45.51
C LEU A 551 -9.01 -28.54 -44.91
N LEU A 552 -9.44 -28.83 -43.69
CA LEU A 552 -9.33 -30.14 -43.08
C LEU A 552 -10.05 -31.22 -43.89
N GLY A 553 -11.27 -30.93 -44.37
CA GLY A 553 -12.03 -31.85 -45.24
C GLY A 553 -11.29 -32.15 -46.53
N VAL A 554 -10.70 -31.15 -47.19
CA VAL A 554 -9.90 -31.31 -48.42
C VAL A 554 -8.61 -32.14 -48.15
N ILE A 555 -7.93 -31.85 -47.04
CA ILE A 555 -6.72 -32.59 -46.65
C ILE A 555 -7.05 -34.09 -46.42
N ILE A 556 -8.14 -34.35 -45.70
CA ILE A 556 -8.60 -35.72 -45.44
C ILE A 556 -8.98 -36.43 -46.74
N ASP A 557 -9.66 -35.76 -47.70
CA ASP A 557 -10.03 -36.34 -49.00
C ASP A 557 -8.78 -36.64 -49.86
N ILE A 558 -7.80 -35.73 -49.88
CA ILE A 558 -6.52 -35.95 -50.57
C ILE A 558 -5.76 -37.10 -49.92
N TYR A 559 -5.69 -37.19 -48.60
CA TYR A 559 -5.05 -38.28 -47.87
C TYR A 559 -5.73 -39.63 -48.16
N ARG A 560 -7.07 -39.68 -48.10
CA ARG A 560 -7.85 -40.89 -48.48
C ARG A 560 -7.60 -41.33 -49.92
N LYS A 561 -7.57 -40.41 -50.87
CA LYS A 561 -7.26 -40.71 -52.28
C LYS A 561 -5.83 -41.27 -52.47
N ARG A 562 -4.85 -40.85 -51.65
CA ARG A 562 -3.47 -41.39 -51.71
C ARG A 562 -3.33 -42.74 -51.02
N VAL A 563 -4.03 -43.00 -49.93
CA VAL A 563 -3.91 -44.24 -49.16
C VAL A 563 -4.76 -45.39 -49.74
N TYR A 564 -5.85 -45.08 -50.44
CA TYR A 564 -6.79 -46.08 -50.99
C TYR A 564 -6.73 -46.18 -52.52
N ARG A 565 -5.73 -45.60 -53.15
CA ARG A 565 -5.32 -45.85 -54.53
C ARG A 565 -4.14 -46.86 -54.50
#